data_4408739f09254558d20d0b3ee2388e3b
#
_entry.id   4408739f09254558d20d0b3ee2388e3b
#
_cell.length_a   1.000
_cell.length_b   1.000
_cell.length_c   1.000
_cell.angle_alpha   90.00
_cell.angle_beta   90.00
_cell.angle_gamma   90.00
#
_symmetry.space_group_name_H-M   'P 1'
#
loop_
_entity.id
_entity.type
_entity.pdbx_description
1 polymer ?
#
loop_
_entity_poly.entity_id
_entity_poly.type
_entity_poly.pdbx_seq_one_letter_code
_entity_poly.pdbx_strand_id
1 'polypeptide(L)'
;DYGNITALFSIFYAGSMLFAGKFVDWMDTKKGFLWAIFIWSIGAILHAFCGIATSGMITGNWFVGFEESKEIIGNINDVSLVISTSVTLFIFARFVLAVGESANFPASIKATAEYFPKKDRALSTSIFNAGATVGALAAPLTIPFIAKAMGWEMAFIIIGGLGFVWMGLWIFYYKKPEVHPKVNSEELAYIQQDIEDSVVNATTGVETKFTLKQCFKY
;
A
#
# COMPACT_ATOMS: atom_id res chain seq x y z
N ASP A 1 3.89 19.69 -14.81
CA ASP A 1 2.91 18.59 -14.67
C ASP A 1 3.33 17.52 -13.65
N TYR A 2 4.61 17.10 -13.62
CA TYR A 2 5.08 16.11 -12.64
C TYR A 2 4.84 16.54 -11.18
N GLY A 3 5.09 17.81 -10.86
CA GLY A 3 4.83 18.36 -9.53
C GLY A 3 3.36 18.27 -9.12
N ASN A 4 2.43 18.51 -10.06
CA ASN A 4 0.99 18.38 -9.82
C ASN A 4 0.57 16.94 -9.57
N ILE A 5 1.12 15.99 -10.33
CA ILE A 5 0.86 14.55 -10.14
C ILE A 5 1.30 14.11 -8.74
N THR A 6 2.49 14.55 -8.31
CA THR A 6 3.04 14.20 -6.99
C THR A 6 2.27 14.87 -5.85
N ALA A 7 1.86 16.13 -6.01
CA ALA A 7 1.06 16.85 -5.02
C ALA A 7 -0.33 16.20 -4.85
N LEU A 8 -1.00 15.87 -5.95
CA LEU A 8 -2.29 15.18 -5.92
C LEU A 8 -2.18 13.77 -5.28
N PHE A 9 -1.10 13.04 -5.58
CA PHE A 9 -0.84 11.77 -4.91
C PHE A 9 -0.79 11.94 -3.38
N SER A 10 -0.05 12.94 -2.89
CA SER A 10 0.06 13.21 -1.46
C SER A 10 -1.29 13.56 -0.81
N ILE A 11 -2.14 14.32 -1.52
CA ILE A 11 -3.49 14.66 -1.06
C ILE A 11 -4.37 13.40 -1.00
N PHE A 12 -4.35 12.58 -2.05
CA PHE A 12 -5.09 11.32 -2.10
C PHE A 12 -4.65 10.35 -1.00
N TYR A 13 -3.34 10.23 -0.80
CA TYR A 13 -2.74 9.40 0.24
C TYR A 13 -3.19 9.86 1.63
N ALA A 14 -3.05 11.15 1.94
CA ALA A 14 -3.46 11.72 3.23
C ALA A 14 -4.96 11.56 3.47
N GLY A 15 -5.80 11.83 2.45
CA GLY A 15 -7.24 11.63 2.53
C GLY A 15 -7.62 10.17 2.78
N SER A 16 -7.01 9.25 2.04
CA SER A 16 -7.26 7.80 2.18
C SER A 16 -6.81 7.27 3.54
N MET A 17 -5.70 7.79 4.08
CA MET A 17 -5.17 7.36 5.38
C MET A 17 -6.14 7.61 6.53
N LEU A 18 -7.00 8.65 6.46
CA LEU A 18 -8.02 8.91 7.47
C LEU A 18 -9.05 7.77 7.61
N PHE A 19 -9.29 7.04 6.53
CA PHE A 19 -10.25 5.93 6.48
C PHE A 19 -9.58 4.56 6.53
N ALA A 20 -8.30 4.48 6.21
CA ALA A 20 -7.55 3.23 6.07
C ALA A 20 -7.56 2.38 7.35
N GLY A 21 -7.40 3.01 8.53
CA GLY A 21 -7.45 2.31 9.81
C GLY A 21 -8.81 1.62 10.02
N LYS A 22 -9.92 2.36 9.82
CA LYS A 22 -11.28 1.79 9.94
C LYS A 22 -11.53 0.68 8.93
N PHE A 23 -11.01 0.82 7.71
CA PHE A 23 -11.12 -0.21 6.68
C PHE A 23 -10.43 -1.51 7.12
N VAL A 24 -9.20 -1.43 7.62
CA VAL A 24 -8.45 -2.59 8.12
C VAL A 24 -9.13 -3.20 9.34
N ASP A 25 -9.75 -2.38 10.21
CA ASP A 25 -10.51 -2.88 11.36
C ASP A 25 -11.78 -3.63 10.95
N TRP A 26 -12.50 -3.11 9.98
CA TRP A 26 -13.74 -3.72 9.47
C TRP A 26 -13.48 -5.02 8.70
N MET A 27 -12.42 -5.06 7.87
CA MET A 27 -12.11 -6.22 7.01
C MET A 27 -11.38 -7.35 7.76
N ASP A 28 -10.94 -7.13 9.00
CA ASP A 28 -9.93 -7.93 9.70
C ASP A 28 -8.52 -7.79 9.10
N THR A 29 -7.49 -7.95 9.93
CA THR A 29 -6.08 -7.69 9.57
C THR A 29 -5.65 -8.47 8.32
N LYS A 30 -5.97 -9.78 8.26
CA LYS A 30 -5.59 -10.62 7.11
C LYS A 30 -6.17 -10.09 5.80
N LYS A 31 -7.48 -9.87 5.78
CA LYS A 31 -8.20 -9.44 4.58
C LYS A 31 -7.93 -7.98 4.23
N GLY A 32 -7.91 -7.12 5.24
CA GLY A 32 -7.63 -5.69 5.06
C GLY A 32 -6.27 -5.47 4.42
N PHE A 33 -5.24 -6.15 4.90
CA PHE A 33 -3.90 -6.06 4.33
C PHE A 33 -3.82 -6.63 2.89
N LEU A 34 -4.49 -7.76 2.63
CA LEU A 34 -4.55 -8.32 1.26
C LEU A 34 -5.19 -7.34 0.28
N TRP A 35 -6.32 -6.72 0.63
CA TRP A 35 -6.97 -5.75 -0.24
C TRP A 35 -6.12 -4.49 -0.44
N ALA A 36 -5.43 -4.03 0.61
CA ALA A 36 -4.52 -2.91 0.51
C ALA A 36 -3.40 -3.16 -0.53
N ILE A 37 -2.71 -4.30 -0.40
CA ILE A 37 -1.64 -4.68 -1.34
C ILE A 37 -2.20 -4.98 -2.74
N PHE A 38 -3.39 -5.59 -2.86
CA PHE A 38 -4.03 -5.81 -4.14
C PHE A 38 -4.28 -4.51 -4.90
N ILE A 39 -4.93 -3.53 -4.25
CA ILE A 39 -5.21 -2.23 -4.85
C ILE A 39 -3.90 -1.50 -5.18
N TRP A 40 -2.91 -1.54 -4.28
CA TRP A 40 -1.59 -0.97 -4.52
C TRP A 40 -0.89 -1.60 -5.72
N SER A 41 -0.89 -2.92 -5.83
CA SER A 41 -0.27 -3.65 -6.95
C SER A 41 -0.95 -3.34 -8.28
N ILE A 42 -2.28 -3.28 -8.31
CA ILE A 42 -3.04 -2.85 -9.50
C ILE A 42 -2.68 -1.39 -9.84
N GLY A 43 -2.65 -0.48 -8.87
CA GLY A 43 -2.23 0.91 -9.07
C GLY A 43 -0.83 1.02 -9.67
N ALA A 44 0.13 0.21 -9.20
CA ALA A 44 1.47 0.15 -9.78
C ALA A 44 1.44 -0.31 -11.24
N ILE A 45 0.75 -1.41 -11.54
CA ILE A 45 0.64 -1.95 -12.90
C ILE A 45 -0.07 -0.97 -13.85
N LEU A 46 -1.10 -0.27 -13.39
CA LEU A 46 -1.81 0.73 -14.21
C LEU A 46 -0.88 1.81 -14.76
N HIS A 47 0.17 2.19 -14.02
CA HIS A 47 1.15 3.15 -14.52
C HIS A 47 1.84 2.65 -15.80
N ALA A 48 2.17 1.37 -15.88
CA ALA A 48 2.79 0.79 -17.07
C ALA A 48 1.91 0.94 -18.32
N PHE A 49 0.59 0.86 -18.15
CA PHE A 49 -0.36 0.91 -19.25
C PHE A 49 -0.85 2.32 -19.61
N CYS A 50 -0.41 3.38 -18.91
CA CYS A 50 -0.83 4.75 -19.21
C CYS A 50 -0.47 5.19 -20.63
N GLY A 51 0.68 4.75 -21.18
CA GLY A 51 1.06 5.02 -22.56
C GLY A 51 0.11 4.41 -23.57
N ILE A 52 -0.18 3.11 -23.44
CA ILE A 52 -1.14 2.39 -24.30
C ILE A 52 -2.53 3.02 -24.19
N ALA A 53 -2.97 3.35 -22.96
CA ALA A 53 -4.26 4.00 -22.75
C ALA A 53 -4.33 5.39 -23.39
N THR A 54 -3.24 6.18 -23.34
CA THR A 54 -3.16 7.47 -24.03
C THR A 54 -3.31 7.31 -25.54
N SER A 55 -2.56 6.37 -26.14
CA SER A 55 -2.67 6.03 -27.56
C SER A 55 -4.09 5.61 -27.92
N GLY A 56 -4.67 4.67 -27.15
CA GLY A 56 -6.02 4.17 -27.38
C GLY A 56 -7.11 5.24 -27.30
N MET A 57 -7.04 6.14 -26.32
CA MET A 57 -8.01 7.24 -26.15
C MET A 57 -7.96 8.29 -27.27
N ILE A 58 -6.77 8.55 -27.82
CA ILE A 58 -6.60 9.58 -28.85
C ILE A 58 -6.80 9.03 -30.26
N THR A 59 -6.27 7.83 -30.55
CA THR A 59 -6.26 7.28 -31.93
C THR A 59 -7.20 6.10 -32.13
N GLY A 60 -7.78 5.56 -31.06
CA GLY A 60 -8.61 4.34 -31.11
C GLY A 60 -7.80 3.03 -31.14
N ASN A 61 -6.46 3.08 -31.13
CA ASN A 61 -5.58 1.92 -31.19
C ASN A 61 -5.26 1.42 -29.78
N TRP A 62 -6.06 0.44 -29.29
CA TRP A 62 -5.93 -0.13 -27.94
C TRP A 62 -5.02 -1.36 -27.87
N PHE A 63 -4.82 -2.05 -29.00
CA PHE A 63 -4.07 -3.31 -29.06
C PHE A 63 -2.67 -3.08 -29.65
N VAL A 64 -1.88 -2.29 -28.95
CA VAL A 64 -0.52 -1.93 -29.34
C VAL A 64 0.48 -2.30 -28.24
N GLY A 65 1.73 -2.55 -28.62
CA GLY A 65 2.83 -2.77 -27.66
C GLY A 65 3.29 -1.45 -27.00
N PHE A 66 4.13 -1.56 -25.96
CA PHE A 66 4.66 -0.38 -25.27
C PHE A 66 5.47 0.54 -26.20
N GLU A 67 6.34 -0.02 -27.02
CA GLU A 67 7.17 0.77 -27.96
C GLU A 67 6.29 1.40 -29.06
N GLU A 68 5.37 0.63 -29.63
CA GLU A 68 4.45 1.11 -30.65
C GLU A 68 3.56 2.24 -30.11
N SER A 69 3.09 2.15 -28.86
CA SER A 69 2.31 3.23 -28.24
C SER A 69 3.12 4.52 -28.11
N LYS A 70 4.41 4.45 -27.82
CA LYS A 70 5.32 5.61 -27.77
C LYS A 70 5.48 6.25 -29.13
N GLU A 71 5.66 5.43 -30.16
CA GLU A 71 5.78 5.91 -31.55
C GLU A 71 4.50 6.59 -32.02
N ILE A 72 3.33 5.99 -31.79
CA ILE A 72 2.03 6.58 -32.08
C ILE A 72 1.86 7.93 -31.39
N ILE A 73 2.13 7.99 -30.09
CA ILE A 73 2.03 9.23 -29.29
C ILE A 73 2.98 10.29 -29.81
N GLY A 74 4.22 9.91 -30.19
CA GLY A 74 5.24 10.81 -30.71
C GLY A 74 4.87 11.44 -32.06
N ASN A 75 3.98 10.80 -32.83
CA ASN A 75 3.54 11.27 -34.15
C ASN A 75 2.25 12.14 -34.10
N ILE A 76 1.64 12.32 -32.91
CA ILE A 76 0.44 13.15 -32.74
C ILE A 76 0.85 14.61 -32.73
N ASN A 77 0.27 15.41 -33.66
CA ASN A 77 0.55 16.84 -33.79
C ASN A 77 0.02 17.68 -32.62
N ASP A 78 -1.09 17.26 -32.00
CA ASP A 78 -1.68 17.93 -30.82
C ASP A 78 -1.00 17.49 -29.52
N VAL A 79 0.15 18.11 -29.24
CA VAL A 79 0.93 17.84 -28.03
C VAL A 79 0.14 18.17 -26.76
N SER A 80 -0.74 19.19 -26.79
CA SER A 80 -1.56 19.56 -25.64
C SER A 80 -2.55 18.47 -25.26
N LEU A 81 -3.21 17.87 -26.26
CA LEU A 81 -4.12 16.73 -26.07
C LEU A 81 -3.37 15.51 -25.50
N VAL A 82 -2.19 15.21 -26.03
CA VAL A 82 -1.36 14.10 -25.53
C VAL A 82 -0.99 14.31 -24.07
N ILE A 83 -0.49 15.49 -23.73
CA ILE A 83 -0.08 15.82 -22.35
C ILE A 83 -1.28 15.74 -21.41
N SER A 84 -2.40 16.38 -21.73
CA SER A 84 -3.58 16.40 -20.85
C SER A 84 -4.14 14.99 -20.61
N THR A 85 -4.23 14.17 -21.65
CA THR A 85 -4.70 12.79 -21.56
C THR A 85 -3.75 11.94 -20.73
N SER A 86 -2.44 11.97 -21.02
CA SER A 86 -1.44 11.22 -20.27
C SER A 86 -1.42 11.62 -18.79
N VAL A 87 -1.39 12.92 -18.49
CA VAL A 87 -1.38 13.43 -17.11
C VAL A 87 -2.61 12.97 -16.34
N THR A 88 -3.79 13.01 -16.96
CA THR A 88 -5.04 12.54 -16.34
C THR A 88 -4.97 11.05 -16.01
N LEU A 89 -4.47 10.22 -16.93
CA LEU A 89 -4.31 8.78 -16.71
C LEU A 89 -3.29 8.48 -15.61
N PHE A 90 -2.18 9.19 -15.59
CA PHE A 90 -1.18 9.05 -14.50
C PHE A 90 -1.74 9.50 -13.14
N ILE A 91 -2.53 10.57 -13.09
CA ILE A 91 -3.22 11.00 -11.86
C ILE A 91 -4.19 9.90 -11.38
N PHE A 92 -4.96 9.30 -12.28
CA PHE A 92 -5.85 8.20 -11.93
C PHE A 92 -5.09 6.99 -11.41
N ALA A 93 -4.02 6.56 -12.07
CA ALA A 93 -3.17 5.47 -11.59
C ALA A 93 -2.54 5.78 -10.22
N ARG A 94 -2.11 7.02 -9.98
CA ARG A 94 -1.62 7.50 -8.68
C ARG A 94 -2.70 7.50 -7.61
N PHE A 95 -3.93 7.85 -7.95
CA PHE A 95 -5.06 7.76 -7.02
C PHE A 95 -5.28 6.32 -6.54
N VAL A 96 -5.36 5.35 -7.48
CA VAL A 96 -5.52 3.93 -7.14
C VAL A 96 -4.35 3.45 -6.27
N LEU A 97 -3.12 3.82 -6.63
CA LEU A 97 -1.92 3.50 -5.86
C LEU A 97 -2.00 4.05 -4.44
N ALA A 98 -2.35 5.33 -4.28
CA ALA A 98 -2.44 6.01 -3.00
C ALA A 98 -3.47 5.36 -2.06
N VAL A 99 -4.65 4.98 -2.60
CA VAL A 99 -5.70 4.29 -1.83
C VAL A 99 -5.17 2.96 -1.28
N GLY A 100 -4.51 2.15 -2.10
CA GLY A 100 -3.93 0.88 -1.65
C GLY A 100 -2.79 1.08 -0.65
N GLU A 101 -1.87 2.00 -0.95
CA GLU A 101 -0.69 2.25 -0.14
C GLU A 101 -1.03 2.79 1.26
N SER A 102 -2.04 3.66 1.36
CA SER A 102 -2.42 4.31 2.62
C SER A 102 -2.80 3.33 3.73
N ALA A 103 -3.30 2.14 3.39
CA ALA A 103 -3.72 1.13 4.36
C ALA A 103 -2.57 0.21 4.83
N ASN A 104 -1.42 0.22 4.17
CA ASN A 104 -0.30 -0.67 4.49
C ASN A 104 0.26 -0.41 5.89
N PHE A 105 0.48 0.85 6.26
CA PHE A 105 1.01 1.19 7.57
C PHE A 105 0.05 0.84 8.72
N PRO A 106 -1.23 1.23 8.70
CA PRO A 106 -2.22 0.79 9.70
C PRO A 106 -2.34 -0.74 9.80
N ALA A 107 -2.32 -1.45 8.67
CA ALA A 107 -2.38 -2.91 8.67
C ALA A 107 -1.13 -3.55 9.31
N SER A 108 0.06 -3.00 9.06
CA SER A 108 1.31 -3.47 9.67
C SER A 108 1.32 -3.23 11.19
N ILE A 109 0.86 -2.07 11.65
CA ILE A 109 0.73 -1.77 13.08
C ILE A 109 -0.26 -2.72 13.74
N LYS A 110 -1.39 -3.00 13.09
CA LYS A 110 -2.40 -3.93 13.61
C LYS A 110 -1.86 -5.36 13.68
N ALA A 111 -1.20 -5.84 12.63
CA ALA A 111 -0.54 -7.15 12.64
C ALA A 111 0.51 -7.25 13.76
N THR A 112 1.29 -6.19 13.98
CA THR A 112 2.23 -6.11 15.10
C THR A 112 1.51 -6.17 16.45
N ALA A 113 0.39 -5.47 16.59
CA ALA A 113 -0.39 -5.48 17.84
C ALA A 113 -1.04 -6.83 18.15
N GLU A 114 -1.30 -7.65 17.13
CA GLU A 114 -1.85 -9.01 17.28
C GLU A 114 -0.80 -10.04 17.72
N TYR A 115 0.47 -9.85 17.34
CA TYR A 115 1.54 -10.82 17.61
C TYR A 115 2.48 -10.41 18.74
N PHE A 116 2.46 -9.15 19.17
CA PHE A 116 3.41 -8.65 20.17
C PHE A 116 2.70 -7.94 21.32
N PRO A 117 3.05 -8.27 22.59
CA PRO A 117 2.60 -7.51 23.74
C PRO A 117 3.11 -6.07 23.68
N LYS A 118 2.45 -5.15 24.40
CA LYS A 118 2.75 -3.69 24.36
C LYS A 118 4.23 -3.36 24.52
N LYS A 119 4.92 -4.09 25.40
CA LYS A 119 6.35 -3.86 25.70
C LYS A 119 7.28 -4.12 24.50
N ASP A 120 6.91 -5.03 23.58
CA ASP A 120 7.73 -5.45 22.44
C ASP A 120 7.31 -4.80 21.10
N ARG A 121 6.16 -4.11 21.08
CA ARG A 121 5.64 -3.46 19.86
C ARG A 121 6.58 -2.42 19.28
N ALA A 122 7.28 -1.67 20.13
CA ALA A 122 8.26 -0.67 19.68
C ALA A 122 9.39 -1.31 18.87
N LEU A 123 9.95 -2.42 19.35
CA LEU A 123 10.99 -3.15 18.64
C LEU A 123 10.48 -3.74 17.32
N SER A 124 9.34 -4.41 17.35
CA SER A 124 8.72 -4.97 16.14
C SER A 124 8.42 -3.89 15.09
N THR A 125 7.85 -2.75 15.51
CA THR A 125 7.61 -1.60 14.64
C THR A 125 8.91 -1.05 14.03
N SER A 126 9.97 -1.00 14.81
CA SER A 126 11.30 -0.55 14.33
C SER A 126 11.87 -1.49 13.26
N ILE A 127 11.68 -2.81 13.41
CA ILE A 127 12.15 -3.81 12.44
C ILE A 127 11.44 -3.64 11.10
N PHE A 128 10.11 -3.51 11.07
CA PHE A 128 9.43 -3.33 9.79
C PHE A 128 9.71 -1.97 9.15
N ASN A 129 9.89 -0.90 9.94
CA ASN A 129 10.33 0.40 9.43
C ASN A 129 11.76 0.35 8.84
N ALA A 130 12.66 -0.44 9.45
CA ALA A 130 13.97 -0.67 8.86
C ALA A 130 13.86 -1.34 7.47
N GLY A 131 12.93 -2.29 7.30
CA GLY A 131 12.61 -2.88 6.00
C GLY A 131 12.17 -1.85 4.96
N ALA A 132 11.31 -0.90 5.34
CA ALA A 132 10.89 0.20 4.46
C ALA A 132 12.08 1.08 4.06
N THR A 133 13.00 1.37 4.98
CA THR A 133 14.24 2.13 4.71
C THR A 133 15.15 1.39 3.73
N VAL A 134 15.32 0.07 3.89
CA VAL A 134 16.08 -0.76 2.95
C VAL A 134 15.44 -0.70 1.55
N GLY A 135 14.12 -0.78 1.45
CA GLY A 135 13.39 -0.62 0.18
C GLY A 135 13.63 0.75 -0.46
N ALA A 136 13.58 1.82 0.32
CA ALA A 136 13.83 3.19 -0.16
C ALA A 136 15.26 3.39 -0.68
N LEU A 137 16.25 2.70 -0.12
CA LEU A 137 17.63 2.71 -0.60
C LEU A 137 17.83 1.81 -1.83
N ALA A 138 17.16 0.66 -1.87
CA ALA A 138 17.29 -0.30 -2.97
C ALA A 138 16.60 0.20 -4.25
N ALA A 139 15.46 0.89 -4.15
CA ALA A 139 14.69 1.35 -5.30
C ALA A 139 15.48 2.26 -6.27
N PRO A 140 16.18 3.32 -5.84
CA PRO A 140 16.99 4.15 -6.75
C PRO A 140 18.15 3.40 -7.39
N LEU A 141 18.61 2.33 -6.78
CA LEU A 141 19.70 1.51 -7.32
C LEU A 141 19.20 0.48 -8.35
N THR A 142 18.01 -0.08 -8.16
CA THR A 142 17.49 -1.19 -8.99
C THR A 142 16.59 -0.73 -10.12
N ILE A 143 15.69 0.23 -9.86
CA ILE A 143 14.69 0.69 -10.85
C ILE A 143 15.33 1.26 -12.12
N PRO A 144 16.38 2.11 -12.08
CA PRO A 144 17.02 2.63 -13.29
C PRO A 144 17.63 1.53 -14.17
N PHE A 145 18.17 0.45 -13.57
CA PHE A 145 18.70 -0.67 -14.33
C PHE A 145 17.59 -1.43 -15.06
N ILE A 146 16.47 -1.69 -14.39
CA ILE A 146 15.31 -2.33 -15.01
C ILE A 146 14.76 -1.43 -16.13
N ALA A 147 14.58 -0.14 -15.88
CA ALA A 147 14.07 0.81 -16.85
C ALA A 147 14.98 0.93 -18.09
N LYS A 148 16.30 0.89 -17.91
CA LYS A 148 17.26 0.94 -19.00
C LYS A 148 17.28 -0.36 -19.82
N ALA A 149 17.12 -1.52 -19.17
CA ALA A 149 17.22 -2.83 -19.82
C ALA A 149 15.90 -3.24 -20.51
N MET A 150 14.75 -2.89 -19.93
CA MET A 150 13.44 -3.44 -20.32
C MET A 150 12.35 -2.38 -20.55
N GLY A 151 12.66 -1.11 -20.38
CA GLY A 151 11.70 -0.01 -20.40
C GLY A 151 11.15 0.31 -19.00
N TRP A 152 10.73 1.56 -18.83
CA TRP A 152 10.20 2.04 -17.54
C TRP A 152 8.87 1.35 -17.16
N GLU A 153 8.09 0.91 -18.14
CA GLU A 153 6.83 0.19 -17.95
C GLU A 153 7.06 -1.13 -17.20
N MET A 154 8.13 -1.84 -17.58
CA MET A 154 8.48 -3.10 -16.93
C MET A 154 8.88 -2.92 -15.46
N ALA A 155 9.44 -1.78 -15.08
CA ALA A 155 9.72 -1.50 -13.68
C ALA A 155 8.42 -1.47 -12.85
N PHE A 156 7.36 -0.85 -13.34
CA PHE A 156 6.05 -0.83 -12.68
C PHE A 156 5.39 -2.22 -12.65
N ILE A 157 5.49 -2.99 -13.73
CA ILE A 157 4.94 -4.36 -13.81
C ILE A 157 5.66 -5.26 -12.81
N ILE A 158 6.99 -5.21 -12.73
CA ILE A 158 7.78 -6.03 -11.80
C ILE A 158 7.44 -5.68 -10.36
N ILE A 159 7.42 -4.38 -10.00
CA ILE A 159 7.10 -3.94 -8.64
C ILE A 159 5.66 -4.33 -8.25
N GLY A 160 4.69 -4.08 -9.13
CA GLY A 160 3.30 -4.50 -8.90
C GLY A 160 3.17 -6.03 -8.81
N GLY A 161 3.91 -6.76 -9.64
CA GLY A 161 3.98 -8.23 -9.61
C GLY A 161 4.54 -8.78 -8.31
N LEU A 162 5.59 -8.15 -7.75
CA LEU A 162 6.12 -8.51 -6.43
C LEU A 162 5.08 -8.36 -5.31
N GLY A 163 4.17 -7.41 -5.43
CA GLY A 163 3.05 -7.29 -4.49
C GLY A 163 2.14 -8.52 -4.51
N PHE A 164 1.83 -9.08 -5.68
CA PHE A 164 1.06 -10.34 -5.76
C PHE A 164 1.83 -11.54 -5.20
N VAL A 165 3.14 -11.61 -5.40
CA VAL A 165 3.98 -12.63 -4.75
C VAL A 165 3.90 -12.49 -3.23
N TRP A 166 4.02 -11.27 -2.71
CA TRP A 166 3.89 -10.99 -1.28
C TRP A 166 2.50 -11.40 -0.76
N MET A 167 1.42 -11.10 -1.50
CA MET A 167 0.06 -11.53 -1.14
C MET A 167 -0.05 -13.06 -1.01
N GLY A 168 0.56 -13.80 -1.94
CA GLY A 168 0.64 -15.26 -1.86
C GLY A 168 1.30 -15.70 -0.56
N LEU A 169 2.47 -15.14 -0.23
CA LEU A 169 3.16 -15.42 1.02
C LEU A 169 2.28 -15.09 2.24
N TRP A 170 1.62 -13.94 2.24
CA TRP A 170 0.75 -13.52 3.33
C TRP A 170 -0.44 -14.48 3.54
N ILE A 171 -1.09 -14.93 2.47
CA ILE A 171 -2.20 -15.89 2.56
C ILE A 171 -1.76 -17.18 3.25
N PHE A 172 -0.58 -17.69 2.92
CA PHE A 172 -0.07 -18.96 3.44
C PHE A 172 0.48 -18.83 4.87
N TYR A 173 1.23 -17.78 5.16
CA TYR A 173 1.95 -17.66 6.43
C TYR A 173 1.14 -16.95 7.52
N TYR A 174 0.34 -15.93 7.19
CA TYR A 174 -0.40 -15.21 8.22
C TYR A 174 -1.65 -15.95 8.68
N LYS A 175 -1.72 -16.20 9.97
CA LYS A 175 -2.89 -16.69 10.73
C LYS A 175 -2.91 -15.95 12.05
N LYS A 176 -4.09 -15.77 12.65
CA LYS A 176 -4.15 -15.18 14.01
C LYS A 176 -3.40 -16.06 15.01
N PRO A 177 -2.77 -15.48 16.05
CA PRO A 177 -2.00 -16.25 17.04
C PRO A 177 -2.80 -17.40 17.65
N GLU A 178 -4.10 -17.21 17.93
CA GLU A 178 -4.99 -18.20 18.56
C GLU A 178 -5.17 -19.47 17.72
N VAL A 179 -5.05 -19.36 16.40
CA VAL A 179 -5.24 -20.48 15.44
C VAL A 179 -3.96 -20.83 14.68
N HIS A 180 -2.84 -20.26 15.09
CA HIS A 180 -1.58 -20.47 14.39
C HIS A 180 -0.93 -21.79 14.83
N PRO A 181 -0.65 -22.74 13.91
CA PRO A 181 -0.21 -24.10 14.28
C PRO A 181 1.19 -24.15 14.91
N LYS A 182 1.98 -23.09 14.82
CA LYS A 182 3.32 -23.00 15.39
C LYS A 182 3.38 -22.27 16.73
N VAL A 183 2.30 -21.63 17.16
CA VAL A 183 2.23 -20.91 18.43
C VAL A 183 1.83 -21.92 19.51
N ASN A 184 2.66 -22.06 20.53
CA ASN A 184 2.38 -22.88 21.69
C ASN A 184 1.57 -22.11 22.76
N SER A 185 1.09 -22.81 23.81
CA SER A 185 0.27 -22.19 24.87
C SER A 185 1.02 -21.14 25.68
N GLU A 186 2.32 -21.31 25.90
CA GLU A 186 3.15 -20.35 26.66
C GLU A 186 3.38 -19.07 25.84
N GLU A 187 3.66 -19.23 24.54
CA GLU A 187 3.82 -18.13 23.60
C GLU A 187 2.49 -17.36 23.44
N LEU A 188 1.35 -18.07 23.34
CA LEU A 188 0.05 -17.44 23.28
C LEU A 188 -0.26 -16.64 24.54
N ALA A 189 0.02 -17.19 25.74
CA ALA A 189 -0.14 -16.47 27.00
C ALA A 189 0.77 -15.23 27.05
N TYR A 190 2.01 -15.33 26.54
CA TYR A 190 2.90 -14.19 26.44
C TYR A 190 2.37 -13.09 25.51
N ILE A 191 1.83 -13.45 24.34
CA ILE A 191 1.23 -12.49 23.39
C ILE A 191 0.01 -11.80 24.03
N GLN A 192 -0.79 -12.55 24.80
CA GLN A 192 -2.08 -12.08 25.36
C GLN A 192 -1.95 -11.44 26.75
N GLN A 193 -0.76 -11.35 27.34
CA GLN A 193 -0.57 -10.82 28.70
C GLN A 193 -1.21 -9.44 28.94
N ASP A 194 -1.26 -8.60 27.91
CA ASP A 194 -1.86 -7.26 28.01
C ASP A 194 -3.40 -7.26 27.93
N ILE A 195 -4.00 -8.36 27.47
CA ILE A 195 -5.46 -8.49 27.36
C ILE A 195 -6.03 -8.75 28.74
N GLU A 196 -5.38 -9.60 29.55
CA GLU A 196 -5.76 -9.88 30.93
C GLU A 196 -5.73 -8.60 31.78
N ASP A 197 -4.68 -7.76 31.63
CA ASP A 197 -4.61 -6.47 32.32
C ASP A 197 -5.74 -5.53 31.91
N SER A 198 -6.13 -5.52 30.65
CA SER A 198 -7.22 -4.67 30.15
C SER A 198 -8.59 -5.14 30.67
N VAL A 199 -8.81 -6.44 30.80
CA VAL A 199 -10.05 -7.02 31.35
C VAL A 199 -10.15 -6.71 32.85
N VAL A 200 -9.06 -6.83 33.59
CA VAL A 200 -9.01 -6.49 35.03
C VAL A 200 -9.33 -5.00 35.26
N ASN A 201 -8.76 -4.12 34.43
CA ASN A 201 -9.01 -2.68 34.52
C ASN A 201 -10.44 -2.31 34.09
N ALA A 202 -11.04 -3.00 33.12
CA ALA A 202 -12.44 -2.79 32.72
C ALA A 202 -13.42 -3.23 33.82
N THR A 203 -13.08 -4.30 34.55
CA THR A 203 -13.90 -4.79 35.68
C THR A 203 -13.81 -3.86 36.89
N THR A 204 -12.72 -3.09 37.03
CA THR A 204 -12.54 -2.09 38.10
C THR A 204 -13.12 -0.70 37.78
N GLY A 205 -13.80 -0.53 36.63
CA GLY A 205 -14.62 0.65 36.33
C GLY A 205 -13.84 1.90 35.87
N VAL A 206 -12.58 1.76 35.46
CA VAL A 206 -11.75 2.87 34.94
C VAL A 206 -11.67 2.79 33.40
N GLU A 207 -12.79 2.75 32.71
CA GLU A 207 -12.84 3.03 31.27
C GLU A 207 -13.03 4.53 31.01
N THR A 208 -11.96 5.25 30.81
CA THR A 208 -12.03 6.59 30.18
C THR A 208 -12.18 6.43 28.67
N LYS A 209 -13.42 6.36 28.18
CA LYS A 209 -13.68 6.48 26.73
C LYS A 209 -13.35 7.90 26.30
N PHE A 210 -12.17 8.08 25.70
CA PHE A 210 -11.79 9.36 25.11
C PHE A 210 -12.64 9.64 23.88
N THR A 211 -13.40 10.72 23.92
CA THR A 211 -14.11 11.22 22.75
C THR A 211 -13.12 11.97 21.85
N LEU A 212 -13.30 11.89 20.52
CA LEU A 212 -12.45 12.61 19.54
C LEU A 212 -12.20 14.07 19.92
N LYS A 213 -13.19 14.76 20.50
CA LYS A 213 -13.05 16.14 21.01
C LYS A 213 -12.04 16.26 22.15
N GLN A 214 -11.82 15.22 22.94
CA GLN A 214 -10.84 15.23 24.04
C GLN A 214 -9.42 15.00 23.55
N CYS A 215 -9.24 14.26 22.43
CA CYS A 215 -7.93 14.06 21.80
C CYS A 215 -7.35 15.34 21.19
N PHE A 216 -8.20 16.31 20.80
CA PHE A 216 -7.75 17.61 20.26
C PHE A 216 -7.54 18.69 21.34
N LYS A 217 -7.70 18.35 22.62
CA LYS A 217 -7.58 19.32 23.72
C LYS A 217 -6.23 19.23 24.45
N TYR A 218 -5.43 18.23 24.11
CA TYR A 218 -4.06 17.99 24.57
C TYR A 218 -3.12 17.92 23.38
#